data_40bd0251e9671051ee2e4af4798af739
#
_entry.id   40bd0251e9671051ee2e4af4798af739
#
_cell.length_a   1.000
_cell.length_b   1.000
_cell.length_c   1.000
_cell.angle_alpha   90.00
_cell.angle_beta   90.00
_cell.angle_gamma   90.00
#
_symmetry.space_group_name_H-M   'P 1'
#
loop_
_entity.id
_entity.type
_entity.pdbx_description
1 polymer ?
#
loop_
_entity_poly.entity_id
_entity_poly.type
_entity_poly.pdbx_seq_one_letter_code
_entity_poly.pdbx_strand_id
1 'polypeptide(L)'
;LLNGMIVDVRFEPCKSSERDAALDMITSFKTERVSNPVFIMDRGYPSAALIDAIIRAGHKFVMRCPTEFLRSMDLPLADNTFEHKFAKLKYPIKVRVVKIQLSEEITEYLITNLFETDISVDDFKWLYNKRWGIETKYDEVKNKLEIENFTGYSLTAVLQDFYATVFLANLVGVLEYDLHEEIEAAHSNPENKHAYKMNISMTISELKRSVVEMLATTSRIKREFLFQKITRRLMKSVVPVRPNRSEPREKKHKTAKYPQNRKHI
;
A
#
# COMPACT_ATOMS: atom_id res chain seq x y z
N LEU A 1 -2.12 3.25 -2.12
CA LEU A 1 -1.39 2.41 -3.10
C LEU A 1 -2.31 1.84 -4.17
N LEU A 2 -2.92 2.67 -5.04
CA LEU A 2 -3.76 2.08 -6.10
C LEU A 2 -2.92 1.40 -7.18
N ASN A 3 -1.77 1.91 -7.53
CA ASN A 3 -0.92 1.38 -8.62
C ASN A 3 0.43 0.87 -8.11
N GLY A 4 0.49 0.34 -6.88
CA GLY A 4 1.74 -0.13 -6.29
C GLY A 4 2.78 0.95 -5.99
N MET A 5 2.44 2.23 -6.17
CA MET A 5 3.34 3.36 -5.89
C MET A 5 3.23 3.84 -4.45
N ILE A 6 4.36 4.16 -3.86
CA ILE A 6 4.47 4.80 -2.55
C ILE A 6 4.33 6.31 -2.76
N VAL A 7 3.21 6.89 -2.31
CA VAL A 7 2.90 8.32 -2.52
C VAL A 7 3.60 9.19 -1.49
N ASP A 8 3.67 8.71 -0.25
CA ASP A 8 4.40 9.33 0.85
C ASP A 8 4.98 8.26 1.77
N VAL A 9 6.08 8.58 2.45
CA VAL A 9 6.78 7.69 3.37
C VAL A 9 7.52 8.51 4.42
N ARG A 10 7.50 8.03 5.68
CA ARG A 10 8.22 8.64 6.78
C ARG A 10 9.31 7.70 7.29
N PHE A 11 10.48 8.26 7.55
CA PHE A 11 11.55 7.59 8.25
C PHE A 11 11.60 8.15 9.68
N GLU A 12 11.15 7.36 10.63
CA GLU A 12 10.95 7.79 12.00
C GLU A 12 11.74 6.90 12.99
N PRO A 13 12.07 7.41 14.20
CA PRO A 13 12.64 6.57 15.23
C PRO A 13 11.72 5.39 15.58
N CYS A 14 12.31 4.24 15.93
CA CYS A 14 11.61 2.98 16.19
C CYS A 14 10.49 3.07 17.28
N LYS A 15 10.50 4.12 18.11
CA LYS A 15 9.49 4.35 19.16
C LYS A 15 8.39 5.35 18.74
N SER A 16 8.44 5.89 17.52
CA SER A 16 7.43 6.82 17.04
C SER A 16 6.07 6.12 16.86
N SER A 17 5.00 6.89 17.02
CA SER A 17 3.64 6.42 16.86
C SER A 17 3.27 6.37 15.37
N GLU A 18 2.91 5.21 14.85
CA GLU A 18 2.41 5.06 13.48
C GLU A 18 1.15 5.91 13.23
N ARG A 19 0.30 6.10 14.26
CA ARG A 19 -0.91 6.93 14.14
C ARG A 19 -0.58 8.41 13.99
N ASP A 20 0.42 8.91 14.73
CA ASP A 20 0.83 10.32 14.66
C ASP A 20 1.51 10.59 13.32
N ALA A 21 2.36 9.67 12.85
CA ALA A 21 2.94 9.76 11.51
C ALA A 21 1.86 9.74 10.41
N ALA A 22 0.86 8.88 10.51
CA ALA A 22 -0.27 8.84 9.58
C ALA A 22 -1.09 10.14 9.62
N LEU A 23 -1.33 10.69 10.81
CA LEU A 23 -2.01 11.97 10.99
C LEU A 23 -1.28 13.10 10.26
N ASP A 24 0.03 13.22 10.47
CA ASP A 24 0.86 14.23 9.82
C ASP A 24 0.88 14.07 8.28
N MET A 25 1.01 12.83 7.79
CA MET A 25 0.99 12.53 6.37
C MET A 25 -0.34 12.92 5.72
N ILE A 26 -1.47 12.59 6.36
CA ILE A 26 -2.81 12.87 5.84
C ILE A 26 -3.11 14.36 5.86
N THR A 27 -2.79 15.05 6.96
CA THR A 27 -3.05 16.49 7.07
C THR A 27 -2.16 17.33 6.17
N SER A 28 -0.95 16.85 5.85
CA SER A 28 -0.04 17.50 4.90
C SER A 28 -0.26 17.06 3.44
N PHE A 29 -1.16 16.11 3.20
CA PHE A 29 -1.42 15.59 1.86
C PHE A 29 -2.05 16.65 0.96
N LYS A 30 -1.36 16.98 -0.14
CA LYS A 30 -1.84 17.97 -1.11
C LYS A 30 -2.74 17.32 -2.15
N THR A 31 -4.01 17.71 -2.17
CA THR A 31 -5.03 17.25 -3.13
C THR A 31 -4.77 17.64 -4.58
N GLU A 32 -3.85 18.57 -4.83
CA GLU A 32 -3.46 18.98 -6.19
C GLU A 32 -2.98 17.81 -7.07
N ARG A 33 -2.51 16.72 -6.45
CA ARG A 33 -1.97 15.55 -7.16
C ARG A 33 -2.97 14.42 -7.34
N VAL A 34 -3.98 14.34 -6.50
CA VAL A 34 -5.00 13.26 -6.50
C VAL A 34 -6.34 13.87 -6.11
N SER A 35 -7.30 13.83 -7.02
CA SER A 35 -8.67 14.29 -6.73
C SER A 35 -9.37 13.28 -5.82
N ASN A 36 -9.99 13.77 -4.73
CA ASN A 36 -10.82 12.99 -3.83
C ASN A 36 -10.16 11.70 -3.28
N PRO A 37 -9.00 11.77 -2.59
CA PRO A 37 -8.35 10.58 -2.06
C PRO A 37 -9.22 9.91 -1.00
N VAL A 38 -9.25 8.57 -1.03
CA VAL A 38 -9.86 7.73 0.01
C VAL A 38 -8.73 7.02 0.75
N PHE A 39 -8.56 7.30 2.04
CA PHE A 39 -7.56 6.66 2.89
C PHE A 39 -8.12 5.35 3.44
N ILE A 40 -7.52 4.22 3.07
CA ILE A 40 -7.92 2.89 3.55
C ILE A 40 -6.95 2.46 4.63
N MET A 41 -7.46 2.20 5.85
CA MET A 41 -6.64 1.90 7.02
C MET A 41 -7.10 0.65 7.74
N ASP A 42 -6.15 0.01 8.39
CA ASP A 42 -6.39 -1.20 9.16
C ASP A 42 -6.93 -0.90 10.59
N ARG A 43 -7.26 -1.95 11.34
CA ARG A 43 -7.84 -1.85 12.69
C ARG A 43 -6.92 -1.20 13.74
N GLY A 44 -5.66 -0.97 13.42
CA GLY A 44 -4.69 -0.30 14.29
C GLY A 44 -4.89 1.23 14.34
N TYR A 45 -5.52 1.83 13.34
CA TYR A 45 -5.61 3.27 13.17
C TYR A 45 -6.86 3.96 13.76
N PRO A 46 -8.05 3.35 13.86
CA PRO A 46 -9.24 4.06 14.33
C PRO A 46 -9.02 4.79 15.65
N SER A 47 -9.18 6.11 15.60
CA SER A 47 -9.19 6.99 16.76
C SER A 47 -10.03 8.22 16.45
N ALA A 48 -10.68 8.79 17.46
CA ALA A 48 -11.51 9.98 17.30
C ALA A 48 -10.70 11.15 16.71
N ALA A 49 -9.45 11.33 17.14
CA ALA A 49 -8.58 12.40 16.67
C ALA A 49 -8.22 12.25 15.18
N LEU A 50 -7.89 11.02 14.74
CA LEU A 50 -7.54 10.76 13.35
C LEU A 50 -8.76 10.93 12.42
N ILE A 51 -9.92 10.41 12.82
CA ILE A 51 -11.19 10.57 12.08
C ILE A 51 -11.53 12.05 11.91
N ASP A 52 -11.48 12.82 13.01
CA ASP A 52 -11.75 14.26 12.98
C ASP A 52 -10.78 15.02 12.06
N ALA A 53 -9.50 14.69 12.15
CA ALA A 53 -8.46 15.34 11.34
C ALA A 53 -8.63 15.06 9.83
N ILE A 54 -8.96 13.81 9.46
CA ILE A 54 -9.21 13.44 8.06
C ILE A 54 -10.42 14.21 7.52
N ILE A 55 -11.52 14.26 8.31
CA ILE A 55 -12.73 14.99 7.91
C ILE A 55 -12.45 16.48 7.76
N ARG A 56 -11.72 17.09 8.70
CA ARG A 56 -11.35 18.52 8.64
C ARG A 56 -10.44 18.84 7.46
N ALA A 57 -9.57 17.92 7.08
CA ALA A 57 -8.75 18.04 5.88
C ALA A 57 -9.54 17.87 4.56
N GLY A 58 -10.86 17.59 4.64
CA GLY A 58 -11.72 17.38 3.48
C GLY A 58 -11.53 16.04 2.78
N HIS A 59 -10.89 15.08 3.44
CA HIS A 59 -10.57 13.79 2.86
C HIS A 59 -11.61 12.72 3.20
N LYS A 60 -11.61 11.66 2.40
CA LYS A 60 -12.44 10.47 2.61
C LYS A 60 -11.61 9.33 3.22
N PHE A 61 -12.26 8.47 3.99
CA PHE A 61 -11.58 7.32 4.58
C PHE A 61 -12.48 6.09 4.67
N VAL A 62 -11.85 4.92 4.74
CA VAL A 62 -12.43 3.65 5.15
C VAL A 62 -11.47 2.99 6.14
N MET A 63 -11.92 2.72 7.36
CA MET A 63 -11.09 2.12 8.41
C MET A 63 -11.77 0.88 8.97
N ARG A 64 -11.01 -0.21 9.11
CA ARG A 64 -11.48 -1.37 9.87
C ARG A 64 -11.43 -1.05 11.36
N CYS A 65 -12.54 -1.31 12.05
CA CYS A 65 -12.65 -1.05 13.48
C CYS A 65 -12.58 -2.32 14.31
N PRO A 66 -11.87 -2.30 15.45
CA PRO A 66 -12.09 -3.29 16.50
C PRO A 66 -13.45 -3.08 17.16
N THR A 67 -14.07 -4.16 17.65
CA THR A 67 -15.39 -4.12 18.29
C THR A 67 -15.41 -3.19 19.52
N GLU A 68 -14.30 -3.09 20.23
CA GLU A 68 -14.14 -2.19 21.40
C GLU A 68 -14.34 -0.71 21.03
N PHE A 69 -13.92 -0.31 19.84
CA PHE A 69 -14.09 1.07 19.36
C PHE A 69 -15.55 1.40 19.10
N LEU A 70 -16.35 0.38 18.76
CA LEU A 70 -17.76 0.51 18.38
C LEU A 70 -18.73 0.32 19.56
N ARG A 71 -18.27 0.01 20.78
CA ARG A 71 -19.12 -0.35 21.93
C ARG A 71 -20.19 0.69 22.29
N SER A 72 -19.91 1.96 22.03
CA SER A 72 -20.85 3.06 22.30
C SER A 72 -21.79 3.37 21.15
N MET A 73 -21.75 2.58 20.07
CA MET A 73 -22.54 2.79 18.87
C MET A 73 -23.66 1.76 18.79
N ASP A 74 -24.88 2.24 18.55
CA ASP A 74 -26.00 1.36 18.21
C ASP A 74 -25.94 1.04 16.71
N LEU A 75 -25.80 -0.25 16.39
CA LEU A 75 -25.61 -0.74 15.03
C LEU A 75 -26.66 -1.83 14.71
N PRO A 76 -27.95 -1.47 14.57
CA PRO A 76 -29.00 -2.46 14.32
C PRO A 76 -28.94 -3.10 12.94
N LEU A 77 -28.44 -2.37 11.94
CA LEU A 77 -28.42 -2.79 10.53
C LEU A 77 -27.02 -3.24 10.08
N ALA A 78 -26.95 -3.82 8.88
CA ALA A 78 -25.66 -4.10 8.22
C ALA A 78 -24.95 -2.81 7.79
N ASP A 79 -25.69 -1.74 7.54
CA ASP A 79 -25.20 -0.43 7.13
C ASP A 79 -25.92 0.64 7.95
N ASN A 80 -25.17 1.42 8.72
CA ASN A 80 -25.69 2.39 9.68
C ASN A 80 -25.02 3.74 9.46
N THR A 81 -25.80 4.79 9.21
CA THR A 81 -25.31 6.17 9.12
C THR A 81 -25.94 7.00 10.24
N PHE A 82 -25.11 7.63 11.07
CA PHE A 82 -25.55 8.39 12.24
C PHE A 82 -24.51 9.42 12.68
N GLU A 83 -24.93 10.33 13.56
CA GLU A 83 -24.03 11.22 14.27
C GLU A 83 -23.58 10.57 15.58
N HIS A 84 -22.26 10.50 15.80
CA HIS A 84 -21.67 9.94 17.00
C HIS A 84 -20.77 10.95 17.72
N LYS A 85 -20.95 11.09 19.02
CA LYS A 85 -20.08 11.90 19.87
C LYS A 85 -19.02 11.05 20.51
N PHE A 86 -17.83 11.07 19.93
CA PHE A 86 -16.66 10.41 20.52
C PHE A 86 -16.25 11.08 21.83
N ALA A 87 -15.87 10.30 22.84
CA ALA A 87 -15.58 10.78 24.19
C ALA A 87 -14.52 11.91 24.24
N LYS A 88 -13.58 11.92 23.30
CA LYS A 88 -12.50 12.93 23.23
C LYS A 88 -12.83 14.14 22.34
N LEU A 89 -14.02 14.20 21.76
CA LEU A 89 -14.44 15.32 20.90
C LEU A 89 -15.55 16.14 21.57
N LYS A 90 -15.53 17.45 21.33
CA LYS A 90 -16.53 18.37 21.89
C LYS A 90 -17.85 18.38 21.09
N TYR A 91 -17.87 17.83 19.88
CA TYR A 91 -19.02 17.82 18.95
C TYR A 91 -19.19 16.43 18.34
N PRO A 92 -20.42 16.12 17.89
CA PRO A 92 -20.66 14.87 17.17
C PRO A 92 -20.05 14.91 15.76
N ILE A 93 -19.70 13.75 15.25
CA ILE A 93 -19.24 13.55 13.86
C ILE A 93 -20.20 12.59 13.18
N LYS A 94 -20.63 12.92 11.97
CA LYS A 94 -21.40 12.02 11.13
C LYS A 94 -20.47 10.91 10.59
N VAL A 95 -20.84 9.67 10.81
CA VAL A 95 -20.11 8.47 10.38
C VAL A 95 -21.07 7.43 9.80
N ARG A 96 -20.54 6.58 8.93
CA ARG A 96 -21.21 5.38 8.41
C ARG A 96 -20.43 4.17 8.89
N VAL A 97 -21.12 3.18 9.45
CA VAL A 97 -20.53 1.92 9.89
C VAL A 97 -21.15 0.78 9.11
N VAL A 98 -20.32 0.06 8.38
CA VAL A 98 -20.73 -1.06 7.53
C VAL A 98 -20.22 -2.38 8.13
N LYS A 99 -21.11 -3.37 8.27
CA LYS A 99 -20.78 -4.72 8.70
C LYS A 99 -20.55 -5.60 7.48
N ILE A 100 -19.37 -6.22 7.41
CA ILE A 100 -19.02 -7.17 6.35
C ILE A 100 -18.94 -8.55 6.95
N GLN A 101 -19.85 -9.43 6.56
CA GLN A 101 -19.81 -10.82 6.95
C GLN A 101 -18.77 -11.57 6.08
N LEU A 102 -17.72 -12.07 6.71
CA LEU A 102 -16.67 -12.86 6.03
C LEU A 102 -16.95 -14.36 6.10
N SER A 103 -17.50 -14.83 7.23
CA SER A 103 -17.96 -16.21 7.45
C SER A 103 -19.09 -16.18 8.48
N GLU A 104 -19.67 -17.33 8.80
CA GLU A 104 -20.72 -17.42 9.83
C GLU A 104 -20.30 -16.86 11.19
N GLU A 105 -19.02 -16.96 11.52
CA GLU A 105 -18.45 -16.54 12.82
C GLU A 105 -17.71 -15.19 12.77
N ILE A 106 -17.33 -14.70 11.58
CA ILE A 106 -16.45 -13.54 11.47
C ILE A 106 -17.16 -12.38 10.78
N THR A 107 -17.39 -11.34 11.55
CA THR A 107 -17.88 -10.04 11.05
C THR A 107 -16.79 -8.98 11.18
N GLU A 108 -16.49 -8.29 10.08
CA GLU A 108 -15.66 -7.10 10.07
C GLU A 108 -16.52 -5.83 10.09
N TYR A 109 -16.03 -4.81 10.77
CA TYR A 109 -16.69 -3.51 10.84
C TYR A 109 -15.80 -2.46 10.18
N LEU A 110 -16.36 -1.73 9.23
CA LEU A 110 -15.73 -0.59 8.59
C LEU A 110 -16.42 0.69 9.02
N ILE A 111 -15.63 1.69 9.46
CA ILE A 111 -16.12 3.06 9.68
C ILE A 111 -15.62 3.96 8.55
N THR A 112 -16.49 4.87 8.08
CA THR A 112 -16.22 5.71 6.92
C THR A 112 -16.98 7.03 6.97
N ASN A 113 -16.56 8.00 6.15
CA ASN A 113 -17.32 9.21 5.81
C ASN A 113 -17.75 9.23 4.32
N LEU A 114 -17.82 8.06 3.69
CA LEU A 114 -18.48 7.88 2.38
C LEU A 114 -19.96 7.65 2.61
N PHE A 115 -20.79 8.65 2.29
CA PHE A 115 -22.22 8.64 2.58
C PHE A 115 -23.08 8.39 1.34
N GLU A 116 -22.45 8.23 0.20
CA GLU A 116 -23.11 7.96 -1.06
C GLU A 116 -23.91 6.65 -0.94
N THR A 117 -25.21 6.70 -1.27
CA THR A 117 -26.16 5.59 -1.05
C THR A 117 -26.04 4.48 -2.10
N ASP A 118 -25.42 4.77 -3.22
CA ASP A 118 -25.13 3.84 -4.31
C ASP A 118 -23.91 2.93 -4.02
N ILE A 119 -23.11 3.25 -2.98
CA ILE A 119 -22.02 2.39 -2.53
C ILE A 119 -22.59 1.28 -1.64
N SER A 120 -22.61 0.07 -2.15
CA SER A 120 -23.12 -1.13 -1.45
C SER A 120 -22.12 -1.70 -0.42
N VAL A 121 -22.58 -2.63 0.40
CA VAL A 121 -21.71 -3.38 1.34
C VAL A 121 -20.62 -4.16 0.59
N ASP A 122 -20.94 -4.71 -0.58
CA ASP A 122 -19.97 -5.45 -1.41
C ASP A 122 -18.93 -4.52 -2.02
N ASP A 123 -19.30 -3.28 -2.38
CA ASP A 123 -18.34 -2.27 -2.82
C ASP A 123 -17.36 -1.91 -1.72
N PHE A 124 -17.82 -1.78 -0.46
CA PHE A 124 -16.93 -1.57 0.69
C PHE A 124 -16.01 -2.75 0.91
N LYS A 125 -16.48 -3.98 0.75
CA LYS A 125 -15.66 -5.19 0.82
C LYS A 125 -14.57 -5.17 -0.26
N TRP A 126 -14.95 -4.87 -1.50
CA TRP A 126 -14.01 -4.72 -2.61
C TRP A 126 -12.99 -3.59 -2.34
N LEU A 127 -13.45 -2.42 -1.92
CA LEU A 127 -12.60 -1.26 -1.64
C LEU A 127 -11.61 -1.57 -0.51
N TYR A 128 -12.09 -2.16 0.59
CA TYR A 128 -11.23 -2.51 1.72
C TYR A 128 -10.19 -3.59 1.36
N ASN A 129 -10.52 -4.51 0.48
CA ASN A 129 -9.57 -5.50 -0.01
C ASN A 129 -8.37 -4.88 -0.75
N LYS A 130 -8.50 -3.66 -1.31
CA LYS A 130 -7.36 -2.94 -1.91
C LYS A 130 -6.27 -2.60 -0.89
N ARG A 131 -6.58 -2.59 0.40
CA ARG A 131 -5.60 -2.44 1.49
C ARG A 131 -4.49 -3.50 1.45
N TRP A 132 -4.79 -4.72 1.01
CA TRP A 132 -3.79 -5.79 0.91
C TRP A 132 -2.63 -5.45 -0.03
N GLY A 133 -2.81 -4.51 -0.94
CA GLY A 133 -1.74 -4.00 -1.79
C GLY A 133 -0.56 -3.45 -0.99
N ILE A 134 -0.81 -2.85 0.20
CA ILE A 134 0.27 -2.34 1.06
C ILE A 134 1.10 -3.47 1.68
N GLU A 135 0.47 -4.58 2.08
CA GLU A 135 1.19 -5.73 2.64
C GLU A 135 2.11 -6.38 1.59
N THR A 136 1.62 -6.51 0.36
CA THR A 136 2.43 -6.99 -0.77
C THR A 136 3.59 -6.02 -1.05
N LYS A 137 3.35 -4.71 -0.98
CA LYS A 137 4.40 -3.70 -1.19
C LYS A 137 5.42 -3.69 -0.06
N TYR A 138 5.00 -3.89 1.19
CA TYR A 138 5.93 -4.06 2.30
C TYR A 138 6.82 -5.30 2.13
N ASP A 139 6.26 -6.44 1.70
CA ASP A 139 7.04 -7.65 1.41
C ASP A 139 8.08 -7.39 0.31
N GLU A 140 7.68 -6.70 -0.77
CA GLU A 140 8.59 -6.32 -1.86
C GLU A 140 9.73 -5.43 -1.37
N VAL A 141 9.40 -4.35 -0.66
CA VAL A 141 10.37 -3.36 -0.19
C VAL A 141 11.30 -3.95 0.87
N LYS A 142 10.76 -4.77 1.76
CA LYS A 142 11.52 -5.38 2.86
C LYS A 142 12.37 -6.57 2.41
N ASN A 143 11.79 -7.49 1.64
CA ASN A 143 12.43 -8.77 1.34
C ASN A 143 13.14 -8.80 -0.02
N LYS A 144 12.69 -8.02 -1.02
CA LYS A 144 13.31 -7.99 -2.35
C LYS A 144 14.22 -6.78 -2.57
N LEU A 145 13.85 -5.63 -2.01
CA LEU A 145 14.64 -4.40 -2.08
C LEU A 145 15.52 -4.18 -0.86
N GLU A 146 15.29 -4.95 0.21
CA GLU A 146 16.12 -4.93 1.43
C GLU A 146 16.23 -3.54 2.07
N ILE A 147 15.09 -2.83 2.23
CA ILE A 147 15.07 -1.46 2.76
C ILE A 147 15.65 -1.33 4.17
N GLU A 148 15.70 -2.42 4.94
CA GLU A 148 16.26 -2.46 6.29
C GLU A 148 17.79 -2.68 6.31
N ASN A 149 18.41 -2.88 5.13
CA ASN A 149 19.85 -3.07 4.98
C ASN A 149 20.49 -1.78 4.45
N PHE A 150 21.51 -1.29 5.11
CA PHE A 150 22.14 -0.01 4.80
C PHE A 150 23.62 -0.19 4.41
N THR A 151 24.11 0.66 3.51
CA THR A 151 25.53 0.65 3.07
C THR A 151 26.44 1.40 4.04
N GLY A 152 25.88 2.32 4.84
CA GLY A 152 26.63 3.17 5.77
C GLY A 152 25.94 3.34 7.12
N TYR A 153 26.66 3.95 8.07
CA TYR A 153 26.19 4.18 9.46
C TYR A 153 25.76 5.62 9.72
N SER A 154 26.12 6.58 8.87
CA SER A 154 25.69 7.96 9.06
C SER A 154 24.20 8.09 8.72
N LEU A 155 23.50 9.02 9.38
CA LEU A 155 22.11 9.32 9.09
C LEU A 155 21.92 9.65 7.62
N THR A 156 22.84 10.39 7.01
CA THR A 156 22.79 10.73 5.59
C THR A 156 22.85 9.50 4.70
N ALA A 157 23.76 8.56 4.97
CA ALA A 157 23.86 7.32 4.19
C ALA A 157 22.61 6.46 4.34
N VAL A 158 22.08 6.35 5.56
CA VAL A 158 20.83 5.62 5.82
C VAL A 158 19.64 6.23 5.05
N LEU A 159 19.50 7.56 5.08
CA LEU A 159 18.43 8.26 4.36
C LEU A 159 18.60 8.14 2.84
N GLN A 160 19.83 8.20 2.32
CA GLN A 160 20.09 7.98 0.90
C GLN A 160 19.66 6.58 0.46
N ASP A 161 20.06 5.54 1.18
CA ASP A 161 19.65 4.16 0.89
C ASP A 161 18.14 3.97 0.98
N PHE A 162 17.53 4.57 1.99
CA PHE A 162 16.08 4.51 2.19
C PHE A 162 15.33 5.12 1.01
N TYR A 163 15.64 6.37 0.66
CA TYR A 163 14.93 7.05 -0.44
C TYR A 163 15.27 6.48 -1.82
N ALA A 164 16.50 5.99 -2.04
CA ALA A 164 16.84 5.28 -3.26
C ALA A 164 16.02 3.98 -3.41
N THR A 165 15.80 3.28 -2.30
CA THR A 165 14.98 2.07 -2.28
C THR A 165 13.50 2.39 -2.57
N VAL A 166 12.95 3.45 -1.97
CA VAL A 166 11.59 3.94 -2.26
C VAL A 166 11.43 4.35 -3.72
N PHE A 167 12.40 5.07 -4.26
CA PHE A 167 12.42 5.46 -5.67
C PHE A 167 12.41 4.24 -6.60
N LEU A 168 13.25 3.25 -6.31
CA LEU A 168 13.30 2.01 -7.09
C LEU A 168 11.99 1.21 -6.99
N ALA A 169 11.36 1.15 -5.79
CA ALA A 169 10.06 0.53 -5.58
C ALA A 169 8.97 1.19 -6.42
N ASN A 170 9.01 2.52 -6.56
CA ASN A 170 8.07 3.25 -7.39
C ASN A 170 8.30 3.02 -8.87
N LEU A 171 9.55 2.95 -9.34
CA LEU A 171 9.83 2.57 -10.72
C LEU A 171 9.33 1.16 -11.07
N VAL A 172 9.47 0.21 -10.15
CA VAL A 172 8.88 -1.13 -10.30
C VAL A 172 7.36 -1.04 -10.44
N GLY A 173 6.69 -0.26 -9.59
CA GLY A 173 5.24 -0.08 -9.65
C GLY A 173 4.75 0.57 -10.95
N VAL A 174 5.48 1.56 -11.47
CA VAL A 174 5.16 2.18 -12.77
C VAL A 174 5.29 1.15 -13.90
N LEU A 175 6.38 0.39 -13.94
CA LEU A 175 6.58 -0.62 -14.97
C LEU A 175 5.56 -1.77 -14.88
N GLU A 176 5.17 -2.17 -13.65
CA GLU A 176 4.13 -3.16 -13.44
C GLU A 176 2.79 -2.68 -13.99
N TYR A 177 2.44 -1.43 -13.77
CA TYR A 177 1.23 -0.82 -14.27
C TYR A 177 1.24 -0.67 -15.80
N ASP A 178 2.32 -0.10 -16.36
CA ASP A 178 2.42 0.18 -17.78
C ASP A 178 2.48 -1.09 -18.65
N LEU A 179 3.10 -2.16 -18.14
CA LEU A 179 3.27 -3.41 -18.89
C LEU A 179 2.18 -4.45 -18.62
N HIS A 180 1.23 -4.16 -17.71
CA HIS A 180 0.21 -5.13 -17.31
C HIS A 180 -0.62 -5.64 -18.48
N GLU A 181 -1.22 -4.72 -19.24
CA GLU A 181 -2.08 -5.05 -20.38
C GLU A 181 -1.31 -5.76 -21.50
N GLU A 182 -0.07 -5.33 -21.77
CA GLU A 182 0.77 -5.96 -22.80
C GLU A 182 1.15 -7.40 -22.41
N ILE A 183 1.46 -7.63 -21.11
CA ILE A 183 1.77 -8.97 -20.59
C ILE A 183 0.55 -9.86 -20.66
N GLU A 184 -0.61 -9.38 -20.26
CA GLU A 184 -1.87 -10.13 -20.38
C GLU A 184 -2.17 -10.51 -21.81
N ALA A 185 -2.10 -9.55 -22.74
CA ALA A 185 -2.35 -9.79 -24.16
C ALA A 185 -1.36 -10.80 -24.78
N ALA A 186 -0.07 -10.66 -24.46
CA ALA A 186 0.98 -11.54 -24.98
C ALA A 186 0.87 -13.00 -24.49
N HIS A 187 0.25 -13.20 -23.33
CA HIS A 187 0.11 -14.51 -22.68
C HIS A 187 -1.34 -15.01 -22.58
N SER A 188 -2.26 -14.35 -23.28
CA SER A 188 -3.69 -14.70 -23.37
C SER A 188 -3.92 -15.89 -24.33
N ASN A 189 -3.33 -17.04 -24.01
CA ASN A 189 -3.61 -18.27 -24.76
C ASN A 189 -4.65 -19.10 -23.98
N PRO A 190 -5.75 -19.57 -24.60
CA PRO A 190 -6.74 -20.43 -23.96
C PRO A 190 -6.17 -21.73 -23.35
N GLU A 191 -5.02 -22.19 -23.84
CA GLU A 191 -4.32 -23.35 -23.30
C GLU A 191 -3.52 -23.04 -22.00
N ASN A 192 -3.31 -21.76 -21.70
CA ASN A 192 -2.61 -21.36 -20.48
C ASN A 192 -3.49 -21.57 -19.25
N LYS A 193 -3.03 -22.42 -18.35
CA LYS A 193 -3.73 -22.73 -17.09
C LYS A 193 -3.86 -21.54 -16.15
N HIS A 194 -3.02 -20.51 -16.30
CA HIS A 194 -2.93 -19.35 -15.41
C HIS A 194 -2.73 -18.06 -16.22
N ALA A 195 -3.22 -16.95 -15.69
CA ALA A 195 -2.78 -15.62 -16.12
C ALA A 195 -1.31 -15.39 -15.73
N TYR A 196 -0.63 -14.48 -16.40
CA TYR A 196 0.76 -14.15 -16.13
C TYR A 196 0.90 -12.70 -15.67
N LYS A 197 1.93 -12.44 -14.86
CA LYS A 197 2.30 -11.10 -14.42
C LYS A 197 3.81 -10.91 -14.46
N MET A 198 4.25 -9.66 -14.39
CA MET A 198 5.65 -9.28 -14.38
C MET A 198 6.40 -9.95 -13.22
N ASN A 199 7.63 -10.41 -13.47
CA ASN A 199 8.51 -10.95 -12.46
C ASN A 199 9.23 -9.82 -11.71
N ILE A 200 8.71 -9.43 -10.55
CA ILE A 200 9.23 -8.32 -9.73
C ILE A 200 10.72 -8.47 -9.40
N SER A 201 11.20 -9.67 -9.07
CA SER A 201 12.61 -9.88 -8.73
C SER A 201 13.54 -9.64 -9.92
N MET A 202 13.14 -10.06 -11.12
CA MET A 202 13.88 -9.76 -12.34
C MET A 202 13.82 -8.27 -12.69
N THR A 203 12.67 -7.64 -12.50
CA THR A 203 12.50 -6.20 -12.72
C THR A 203 13.45 -5.39 -11.83
N ILE A 204 13.50 -5.71 -10.54
CA ILE A 204 14.42 -5.07 -9.58
C ILE A 204 15.88 -5.25 -10.06
N SER A 205 16.26 -6.47 -10.46
CA SER A 205 17.61 -6.76 -10.94
C SER A 205 17.97 -5.98 -12.21
N GLU A 206 17.07 -5.89 -13.18
CA GLU A 206 17.27 -5.10 -14.40
C GLU A 206 17.35 -3.60 -14.12
N LEU A 207 16.50 -3.08 -13.26
CA LEU A 207 16.54 -1.68 -12.87
C LEU A 207 17.82 -1.33 -12.11
N LYS A 208 18.24 -2.13 -11.14
CA LYS A 208 19.51 -1.91 -10.40
C LYS A 208 20.71 -1.81 -11.34
N ARG A 209 20.73 -2.57 -12.43
CA ARG A 209 21.81 -2.53 -13.42
C ARG A 209 21.77 -1.35 -14.38
N SER A 210 20.57 -0.86 -14.70
CA SER A 210 20.39 0.02 -15.86
C SER A 210 19.90 1.43 -15.49
N VAL A 211 19.28 1.60 -14.30
CA VAL A 211 18.63 2.87 -13.93
C VAL A 211 19.61 4.03 -13.86
N VAL A 212 20.81 3.81 -13.33
CA VAL A 212 21.84 4.86 -13.20
C VAL A 212 22.27 5.35 -14.57
N GLU A 213 22.56 4.44 -15.51
CA GLU A 213 22.93 4.80 -16.87
C GLU A 213 21.78 5.51 -17.59
N MET A 214 20.56 5.04 -17.42
CA MET A 214 19.36 5.64 -18.02
C MET A 214 19.09 7.05 -17.51
N LEU A 215 19.31 7.32 -16.21
CA LEU A 215 19.13 8.64 -15.61
C LEU A 215 20.29 9.59 -15.92
N ALA A 216 21.51 9.09 -15.96
CA ALA A 216 22.71 9.89 -16.21
C ALA A 216 22.87 10.29 -17.69
N THR A 217 22.25 9.57 -18.63
CA THR A 217 22.39 9.91 -20.06
C THR A 217 21.59 11.15 -20.44
N THR A 218 22.23 12.10 -21.12
CA THR A 218 21.59 13.29 -21.70
C THR A 218 20.93 13.00 -23.05
N SER A 219 21.34 11.92 -23.73
CA SER A 219 20.79 11.53 -25.03
C SER A 219 19.41 10.87 -24.89
N ARG A 220 18.38 11.52 -25.44
CA ARG A 220 17.02 10.98 -25.49
C ARG A 220 16.96 9.64 -26.23
N ILE A 221 17.68 9.53 -27.35
CA ILE A 221 17.72 8.29 -28.16
C ILE A 221 18.33 7.14 -27.34
N LYS A 222 19.45 7.39 -26.65
CA LYS A 222 20.07 6.37 -25.80
C LYS A 222 19.17 5.97 -24.64
N ARG A 223 18.47 6.91 -24.01
CA ARG A 223 17.51 6.64 -22.93
C ARG A 223 16.38 5.77 -23.40
N GLU A 224 15.80 6.10 -24.55
CA GLU A 224 14.73 5.32 -25.18
C GLU A 224 15.19 3.89 -25.50
N PHE A 225 16.38 3.75 -26.10
CA PHE A 225 16.96 2.44 -26.39
C PHE A 225 17.15 1.59 -25.13
N LEU A 226 17.66 2.18 -24.04
CA LEU A 226 17.83 1.48 -22.76
C LEU A 226 16.47 1.07 -22.18
N PHE A 227 15.48 1.95 -22.21
CA PHE A 227 14.14 1.66 -21.75
C PHE A 227 13.50 0.50 -22.53
N GLN A 228 13.53 0.54 -23.85
CA GLN A 228 13.03 -0.55 -24.70
C GLN A 228 13.76 -1.87 -24.47
N LYS A 229 15.06 -1.82 -24.22
CA LYS A 229 15.84 -3.02 -23.89
C LYS A 229 15.39 -3.65 -22.57
N ILE A 230 15.14 -2.83 -21.55
CA ILE A 230 14.60 -3.28 -20.26
C ILE A 230 13.21 -3.88 -20.48
N THR A 231 12.28 -3.15 -21.09
CA THR A 231 10.90 -3.59 -21.35
C THR A 231 10.83 -4.94 -22.07
N ARG A 232 11.63 -5.13 -23.14
CA ARG A 232 11.67 -6.41 -23.86
C ARG A 232 12.14 -7.58 -22.99
N ARG A 233 13.02 -7.34 -22.01
CA ARG A 233 13.46 -8.37 -21.06
C ARG A 233 12.39 -8.71 -20.06
N LEU A 234 11.69 -7.68 -19.56
CA LEU A 234 10.60 -7.85 -18.60
C LEU A 234 9.42 -8.62 -19.21
N MET A 235 9.05 -8.31 -20.46
CA MET A 235 8.02 -9.02 -21.22
C MET A 235 8.29 -10.52 -21.40
N LYS A 236 9.58 -10.91 -21.43
CA LYS A 236 9.98 -12.31 -21.51
C LYS A 236 10.08 -13.00 -20.15
N SER A 237 10.15 -12.23 -19.07
CA SER A 237 10.33 -12.73 -17.72
C SER A 237 9.05 -12.54 -16.90
N VAL A 238 8.08 -13.41 -17.12
CA VAL A 238 6.80 -13.39 -16.44
C VAL A 238 6.64 -14.58 -15.49
N VAL A 239 5.75 -14.44 -14.53
CA VAL A 239 5.41 -15.50 -13.57
C VAL A 239 3.91 -15.78 -13.58
N PRO A 240 3.47 -17.05 -13.42
CA PRO A 240 2.06 -17.37 -13.37
C PRO A 240 1.40 -16.82 -12.11
N VAL A 241 0.20 -16.27 -12.26
CA VAL A 241 -0.68 -15.90 -11.15
C VAL A 241 -1.40 -17.16 -10.69
N ARG A 242 -1.09 -17.61 -9.48
CA ARG A 242 -1.73 -18.79 -8.87
C ARG A 242 -2.71 -18.32 -7.79
N PRO A 243 -4.02 -18.22 -8.10
CA PRO A 243 -5.01 -17.82 -7.11
C PRO A 243 -5.08 -18.87 -5.99
N ASN A 244 -5.46 -18.44 -4.80
CA ASN A 244 -5.68 -19.29 -3.63
C ASN A 244 -4.47 -20.09 -3.12
N ARG A 245 -3.24 -19.72 -3.49
CA ARG A 245 -2.05 -20.31 -2.87
C ARG A 245 -1.85 -19.68 -1.50
N SER A 246 -2.21 -20.43 -0.46
CA SER A 246 -1.90 -20.09 0.93
C SER A 246 -0.82 -21.05 1.41
N GLU A 247 0.33 -20.51 1.82
CA GLU A 247 1.35 -21.31 2.50
C GLU A 247 1.26 -21.04 4.01
N PRO A 248 1.37 -22.09 4.86
CA PRO A 248 1.38 -21.89 6.30
C PRO A 248 2.54 -20.98 6.69
N ARG A 249 2.23 -19.96 7.48
CA ARG A 249 3.22 -18.97 7.94
C ARG A 249 4.16 -19.65 8.94
N GLU A 250 5.39 -19.94 8.53
CA GLU A 250 6.42 -20.36 9.47
C GLU A 250 6.70 -19.23 10.45
N LYS A 251 6.53 -19.51 11.75
CA LYS A 251 6.92 -18.59 12.82
C LYS A 251 8.45 -18.55 12.86
N LYS A 252 9.04 -17.57 12.15
CA LYS A 252 10.48 -17.30 12.30
C LYS A 252 10.77 -16.91 13.75
N HIS A 253 11.80 -17.49 14.35
CA HIS A 253 12.30 -17.06 15.67
C HIS A 253 12.58 -15.56 15.64
N LYS A 254 12.21 -14.87 16.73
CA LYS A 254 12.50 -13.42 16.85
C LYS A 254 14.00 -13.23 16.70
N THR A 255 14.40 -12.60 15.60
CA THR A 255 15.75 -12.06 15.44
C THR A 255 16.05 -11.00 16.52
N ALA A 256 17.31 -10.67 16.73
CA ALA A 256 17.73 -9.66 17.68
C ALA A 256 16.87 -8.39 17.57
N LYS A 257 16.57 -7.72 18.69
CA LYS A 257 15.64 -6.58 18.77
C LYS A 257 16.02 -5.40 17.85
N TYR A 258 17.30 -5.34 17.47
CA TYR A 258 17.89 -4.34 16.56
C TYR A 258 18.96 -5.01 15.69
N PRO A 259 18.59 -5.80 14.66
CA PRO A 259 19.59 -6.35 13.77
C PRO A 259 20.25 -5.22 12.99
N GLN A 260 21.57 -5.11 13.06
CA GLN A 260 22.35 -4.27 12.14
C GLN A 260 22.54 -5.07 10.85
N ASN A 261 21.65 -4.88 9.91
CA ASN A 261 21.74 -5.54 8.62
C ASN A 261 22.53 -4.64 7.64
N ARG A 262 23.55 -5.22 7.03
CA ARG A 262 24.29 -4.56 5.93
C ARG A 262 23.74 -5.03 4.58
N LYS A 263 23.68 -4.10 3.62
CA LYS A 263 23.50 -4.47 2.22
C LYS A 263 24.72 -5.27 1.76
N HIS A 264 24.51 -6.41 1.17
CA HIS A 264 25.56 -7.10 0.41
C HIS A 264 25.78 -6.30 -0.89
N ILE A 265 27.00 -5.80 -1.06
CA ILE A 265 27.45 -5.05 -2.24
C ILE A 265 27.79 -6.05 -3.33
#